data_89160fcdfd0eef0152526b6323274342
#
_entry.id   89160fcdfd0eef0152526b6323274342
#
_cell.length_a   1.000
_cell.length_b   1.000
_cell.length_c   1.000
_cell.angle_alpha   90.00
_cell.angle_beta   90.00
_cell.angle_gamma   90.00
#
_symmetry.space_group_name_H-M   'P 1'
#
loop_
_entity.id
_entity.type
_entity.pdbx_description
1 polymer ?
#
loop_
_entity_poly.entity_id
_entity_poly.type
_entity_poly.pdbx_seq_one_letter_code
_entity_poly.pdbx_strand_id
1 'polypeptide(L)'
;MSMNMIEPMEEHYAIGIRNSFGITIDPVTGNMWDTENGPKHGDEINLVLPKFNSGWKKIMGPANEKEQLSINIPGFQYSDPEFSWDIPVAPTAISFVESELFPELKNSILVGDFNTGNLYEFKLNEERIGFVFEDPLFDDLIANQGEPVNEIIFATGFSGITDIEVGPDGM
;
A
#
# COMPACT_ATOMS: atom_id res chain seq x y z
N MET A 1 -36.54 16.89 16.49
CA MET A 1 -35.52 17.07 15.45
C MET A 1 -34.49 15.96 15.66
N SER A 2 -34.53 14.90 14.85
CA SER A 2 -33.49 13.89 14.86
C SER A 2 -32.28 14.48 14.14
N MET A 3 -31.19 14.70 14.86
CA MET A 3 -29.90 14.95 14.21
C MET A 3 -29.57 13.70 13.41
N ASN A 4 -29.55 13.79 12.10
CA ASN A 4 -28.95 12.77 11.24
C ASN A 4 -27.45 12.76 11.52
N MET A 5 -26.99 11.82 12.34
CA MET A 5 -25.57 11.62 12.64
C MET A 5 -24.81 10.92 11.49
N ILE A 6 -25.40 10.88 10.30
CA ILE A 6 -24.83 10.20 9.12
C ILE A 6 -23.97 11.18 8.28
N GLU A 7 -24.28 12.48 8.31
CA GLU A 7 -23.64 13.47 7.44
C GLU A 7 -22.09 13.57 7.56
N PRO A 8 -21.44 13.53 8.73
CA PRO A 8 -19.99 13.64 8.81
C PRO A 8 -19.25 12.44 8.19
N MET A 9 -19.85 11.25 8.21
CA MET A 9 -19.22 10.03 7.69
C MET A 9 -19.33 9.91 6.16
N GLU A 10 -20.32 10.55 5.56
CA GLU A 10 -20.49 10.55 4.10
C GLU A 10 -19.39 11.35 3.38
N GLU A 11 -18.77 12.29 4.06
CA GLU A 11 -17.70 13.13 3.55
C GLU A 11 -16.32 12.44 3.56
N HIS A 12 -16.16 11.32 4.31
CA HIS A 12 -14.89 10.62 4.37
C HIS A 12 -14.70 9.72 3.14
N TYR A 13 -13.54 9.83 2.52
CA TYR A 13 -13.13 8.96 1.42
C TYR A 13 -12.75 7.57 1.93
N ALA A 14 -11.92 7.52 2.98
CA ALA A 14 -11.43 6.33 3.63
C ALA A 14 -11.40 6.49 5.15
N ILE A 15 -11.40 5.39 5.88
CA ILE A 15 -11.32 5.34 7.35
C ILE A 15 -10.42 4.19 7.81
N GLY A 16 -10.21 4.10 9.12
CA GLY A 16 -9.45 2.99 9.71
C GLY A 16 -7.96 3.03 9.38
N ILE A 17 -7.45 4.17 9.00
CA ILE A 17 -6.05 4.39 8.66
C ILE A 17 -5.25 4.71 9.92
N ARG A 18 -4.09 4.07 10.07
CA ARG A 18 -3.18 4.33 11.18
C ARG A 18 -2.16 5.43 10.88
N ASN A 19 -1.31 5.19 9.91
CA ASN A 19 -0.20 6.06 9.57
C ASN A 19 0.18 5.88 8.10
N SER A 20 -0.70 6.36 7.22
CA SER A 20 -0.39 6.49 5.81
C SER A 20 0.67 7.58 5.65
N PHE A 21 1.81 7.25 5.08
CA PHE A 21 2.93 8.15 4.92
C PHE A 21 3.09 8.60 3.46
N GLY A 22 3.10 7.65 2.53
CA GLY A 22 3.15 7.92 1.10
C GLY A 22 1.79 7.74 0.45
N ILE A 23 1.43 8.62 -0.48
CA ILE A 23 0.20 8.55 -1.29
C ILE A 23 0.57 8.85 -2.73
N THR A 24 0.03 8.06 -3.66
CA THR A 24 0.16 8.29 -5.10
C THR A 24 -1.14 7.99 -5.84
N ILE A 25 -1.27 8.50 -7.05
CA ILE A 25 -2.42 8.24 -7.92
C ILE A 25 -1.93 7.51 -9.16
N ASP A 26 -2.55 6.38 -9.47
CA ASP A 26 -2.29 5.65 -10.71
C ASP A 26 -2.65 6.53 -11.91
N PRO A 27 -1.69 6.88 -12.77
CA PRO A 27 -1.91 7.77 -13.90
C PRO A 27 -2.81 7.17 -14.98
N VAL A 28 -3.02 5.84 -14.96
CA VAL A 28 -3.86 5.12 -15.94
C VAL A 28 -5.31 4.97 -15.46
N THR A 29 -5.50 4.55 -14.21
CA THR A 29 -6.84 4.27 -13.65
C THR A 29 -7.41 5.42 -12.83
N GLY A 30 -6.56 6.30 -12.31
CA GLY A 30 -6.95 7.34 -11.36
C GLY A 30 -7.17 6.82 -9.93
N ASN A 31 -6.87 5.56 -9.66
CA ASN A 31 -6.98 4.97 -8.34
C ASN A 31 -5.89 5.51 -7.41
N MET A 32 -6.25 5.68 -6.15
CA MET A 32 -5.31 6.09 -5.09
C MET A 32 -4.64 4.86 -4.48
N TRP A 33 -3.34 4.97 -4.23
CA TRP A 33 -2.55 3.99 -3.51
C TRP A 33 -1.83 4.67 -2.35
N ASP A 34 -1.67 3.97 -1.24
CA ASP A 34 -0.89 4.47 -0.11
C ASP A 34 0.05 3.41 0.48
N THR A 35 0.98 3.89 1.29
CA THR A 35 1.79 3.06 2.20
C THR A 35 1.35 3.36 3.61
N GLU A 36 1.01 2.33 4.39
CA GLU A 36 0.59 2.46 5.78
C GLU A 36 1.55 1.74 6.72
N ASN A 37 1.99 2.44 7.78
CA ASN A 37 2.93 1.89 8.74
C ASN A 37 2.22 1.26 9.92
N GLY A 38 2.47 -0.01 10.17
CA GLY A 38 1.99 -0.76 11.32
C GLY A 38 2.71 -0.39 12.63
N PRO A 39 2.15 -0.80 13.78
CA PRO A 39 2.74 -0.48 15.09
C PRO A 39 3.96 -1.34 15.44
N LYS A 40 3.97 -2.61 15.06
CA LYS A 40 5.03 -3.61 15.29
C LYS A 40 5.02 -4.74 14.26
N HIS A 41 4.03 -4.76 13.39
CA HIS A 41 3.81 -5.71 12.30
C HIS A 41 2.83 -5.10 11.33
N GLY A 42 2.74 -5.64 10.13
CA GLY A 42 1.72 -5.30 9.17
C GLY A 42 1.91 -3.90 8.57
N ASP A 43 3.13 -3.58 8.11
CA ASP A 43 3.25 -2.47 7.18
C ASP A 43 2.59 -2.86 5.87
N GLU A 44 1.95 -1.90 5.18
CA GLU A 44 1.02 -2.19 4.10
C GLU A 44 1.25 -1.33 2.86
N ILE A 45 0.87 -1.88 1.71
CA ILE A 45 0.54 -1.12 0.50
C ILE A 45 -0.95 -1.37 0.23
N ASN A 46 -1.72 -0.30 0.12
CA ASN A 46 -3.16 -0.38 -0.04
C ASN A 46 -3.63 0.29 -1.34
N LEU A 47 -4.58 -0.34 -2.02
CA LEU A 47 -5.42 0.29 -3.02
C LEU A 47 -6.60 0.98 -2.32
N VAL A 48 -6.55 2.29 -2.22
CA VAL A 48 -7.51 3.08 -1.46
C VAL A 48 -8.67 3.51 -2.37
N LEU A 49 -9.71 2.71 -2.41
CA LEU A 49 -10.94 3.02 -3.15
C LEU A 49 -11.90 3.90 -2.31
N PRO A 50 -12.91 4.55 -2.95
CA PRO A 50 -13.93 5.27 -2.20
C PRO A 50 -14.62 4.40 -1.15
N LYS A 51 -14.69 4.89 0.08
CA LYS A 51 -15.24 4.16 1.25
C LYS A 51 -14.38 2.99 1.75
N PHE A 52 -13.10 3.00 1.42
CA PHE A 52 -12.10 2.07 1.97
C PHE A 52 -12.03 2.16 3.50
N ASN A 53 -11.80 1.00 4.13
CA ASN A 53 -11.53 0.87 5.56
C ASN A 53 -10.33 -0.04 5.77
N SER A 54 -9.20 0.51 6.17
CA SER A 54 -7.97 -0.24 6.46
C SER A 54 -8.05 -1.12 7.72
N GLY A 55 -9.01 -0.86 8.61
CA GLY A 55 -9.24 -1.72 9.79
C GLY A 55 -8.58 -1.27 11.09
N TRP A 56 -7.69 -0.28 11.06
CA TRP A 56 -7.05 0.23 12.28
C TRP A 56 -8.11 0.68 13.29
N LYS A 57 -7.95 0.41 14.60
CA LYS A 57 -6.76 -0.25 15.23
C LYS A 57 -7.00 -1.73 15.55
N LYS A 58 -7.96 -2.39 14.94
CA LYS A 58 -8.25 -3.80 15.21
C LYS A 58 -7.44 -4.75 14.31
N ILE A 59 -7.13 -4.30 13.12
CA ILE A 59 -6.43 -5.06 12.09
C ILE A 59 -5.21 -4.26 11.63
N MET A 60 -4.13 -4.94 11.36
CA MET A 60 -2.93 -4.52 10.62
C MET A 60 -2.41 -5.74 9.87
N GLY A 61 -2.12 -5.57 8.59
CA GLY A 61 -1.89 -6.68 7.68
C GLY A 61 -3.18 -7.37 7.28
N PRO A 62 -3.11 -8.45 6.49
CA PRO A 62 -4.29 -9.20 6.05
C PRO A 62 -5.09 -9.77 7.21
N ALA A 63 -6.41 -9.65 7.15
CA ALA A 63 -7.32 -10.09 8.18
C ALA A 63 -7.96 -11.44 7.86
N ASN A 64 -8.13 -12.27 8.86
CA ASN A 64 -8.98 -13.45 8.71
C ASN A 64 -10.48 -13.07 8.70
N GLU A 65 -11.33 -13.98 8.20
CA GLU A 65 -12.79 -13.75 8.06
C GLU A 65 -13.47 -13.24 9.34
N LYS A 66 -13.03 -13.73 10.51
CA LYS A 66 -13.62 -13.34 11.80
C LYS A 66 -13.25 -11.91 12.17
N GLU A 67 -12.05 -11.49 11.85
CA GLU A 67 -11.57 -10.11 12.06
C GLU A 67 -12.32 -9.16 11.15
N GLN A 68 -12.47 -9.48 9.86
CA GLN A 68 -13.22 -8.69 8.90
C GLN A 68 -14.65 -8.43 9.36
N LEU A 69 -15.35 -9.44 9.87
CA LEU A 69 -16.70 -9.28 10.43
C LEU A 69 -16.75 -8.33 11.63
N SER A 70 -15.64 -8.18 12.36
CA SER A 70 -15.58 -7.36 13.58
C SER A 70 -15.48 -5.85 13.31
N ILE A 71 -15.14 -5.45 12.07
CA ILE A 71 -14.86 -4.06 11.67
C ILE A 71 -15.86 -3.53 10.64
N ASN A 72 -16.98 -4.21 10.49
CA ASN A 72 -18.03 -3.74 9.58
C ASN A 72 -18.61 -2.41 10.06
N ILE A 73 -18.35 -1.33 9.31
CA ILE A 73 -18.88 0.01 9.55
C ILE A 73 -19.81 0.36 8.39
N PRO A 74 -21.09 0.68 8.66
CA PRO A 74 -22.03 1.02 7.59
C PRO A 74 -21.50 2.13 6.67
N GLY A 75 -21.54 1.88 5.36
CA GLY A 75 -21.05 2.81 4.36
C GLY A 75 -19.57 2.73 4.04
N PHE A 76 -18.80 1.87 4.74
CA PHE A 76 -17.39 1.60 4.47
C PHE A 76 -17.15 0.12 4.30
N GLN A 77 -16.18 -0.23 3.46
CA GLN A 77 -15.82 -1.60 3.16
C GLN A 77 -14.36 -1.85 3.55
N TYR A 78 -14.14 -2.85 4.39
CA TYR A 78 -12.78 -3.36 4.66
C TYR A 78 -12.22 -4.03 3.41
N SER A 79 -10.98 -3.76 3.12
CA SER A 79 -10.17 -4.50 2.15
C SER A 79 -8.85 -4.90 2.79
N ASP A 80 -8.39 -6.12 2.52
CA ASP A 80 -7.03 -6.51 2.85
C ASP A 80 -6.03 -5.67 2.03
N PRO A 81 -4.81 -5.45 2.54
CA PRO A 81 -3.75 -4.80 1.77
C PRO A 81 -3.38 -5.61 0.53
N GLU A 82 -2.96 -4.94 -0.52
CA GLU A 82 -2.42 -5.56 -1.73
C GLU A 82 -1.03 -6.16 -1.52
N PHE A 83 -0.32 -5.70 -0.49
CA PHE A 83 0.90 -6.31 0.02
C PHE A 83 1.16 -5.89 1.47
N SER A 84 1.80 -6.79 2.26
CA SER A 84 2.15 -6.50 3.65
C SER A 84 3.54 -7.02 4.01
N TRP A 85 4.20 -6.33 4.94
CA TRP A 85 5.41 -6.82 5.61
C TRP A 85 5.08 -7.22 7.04
N ASP A 86 5.38 -8.48 7.42
CA ASP A 86 5.24 -8.94 8.82
C ASP A 86 6.18 -8.16 9.74
N ILE A 87 7.44 -7.99 9.33
CA ILE A 87 8.40 -7.15 10.05
C ILE A 87 8.39 -5.74 9.45
N PRO A 88 8.09 -4.70 10.26
CA PRO A 88 8.00 -3.33 9.77
C PRO A 88 9.28 -2.81 9.11
N VAL A 89 9.16 -2.40 7.87
CA VAL A 89 10.21 -1.73 7.09
C VAL A 89 10.05 -0.21 7.10
N ALA A 90 8.91 0.29 7.56
CA ALA A 90 8.48 1.68 7.51
C ALA A 90 8.43 2.20 6.05
N PRO A 91 7.50 1.70 5.21
CA PRO A 91 7.34 2.21 3.86
C PRO A 91 6.84 3.65 3.92
N THR A 92 7.56 4.54 3.25
CA THR A 92 7.35 5.98 3.36
C THR A 92 7.08 6.63 2.02
N ALA A 93 7.81 6.22 0.99
CA ALA A 93 7.66 6.74 -0.35
C ALA A 93 6.89 5.75 -1.23
N ILE A 94 6.05 6.25 -2.11
CA ILE A 94 5.35 5.46 -3.13
C ILE A 94 5.16 6.29 -4.39
N SER A 95 5.53 5.76 -5.55
CA SER A 95 5.39 6.47 -6.82
C SER A 95 5.19 5.53 -8.00
N PHE A 96 4.35 5.94 -8.95
CA PHE A 96 4.35 5.37 -10.29
C PHE A 96 5.47 6.03 -11.12
N VAL A 97 6.14 5.22 -11.94
CA VAL A 97 7.18 5.74 -12.85
C VAL A 97 6.63 5.82 -14.27
N GLU A 98 6.14 7.00 -14.62
CA GLU A 98 5.68 7.32 -15.98
C GLU A 98 6.81 7.99 -16.75
N SER A 99 7.80 7.21 -17.17
CA SER A 99 8.95 7.71 -17.91
C SER A 99 9.29 6.85 -19.10
N GLU A 100 9.52 7.48 -20.26
CA GLU A 100 10.03 6.82 -21.45
C GLU A 100 11.51 6.39 -21.30
N LEU A 101 12.20 6.88 -20.27
CA LEU A 101 13.57 6.51 -19.96
C LEU A 101 13.66 5.16 -19.22
N PHE A 102 12.56 4.77 -18.55
CA PHE A 102 12.45 3.53 -17.78
C PHE A 102 11.20 2.72 -18.22
N PRO A 103 11.15 2.28 -19.47
CA PRO A 103 9.97 1.59 -20.00
C PRO A 103 9.64 0.30 -19.25
N GLU A 104 10.63 -0.32 -18.61
CA GLU A 104 10.47 -1.51 -17.76
C GLU A 104 9.67 -1.25 -16.50
N LEU A 105 9.66 -0.01 -15.98
CA LEU A 105 8.94 0.37 -14.76
C LEU A 105 7.50 0.86 -15.01
N LYS A 106 7.09 0.97 -16.27
CA LYS A 106 5.80 1.58 -16.65
C LYS A 106 4.56 0.95 -16.00
N ASN A 107 4.62 -0.33 -15.65
CA ASN A 107 3.54 -1.05 -14.99
C ASN A 107 3.91 -1.44 -13.56
N SER A 108 4.75 -0.65 -12.91
CA SER A 108 5.22 -0.91 -11.56
C SER A 108 4.95 0.29 -10.64
N ILE A 109 4.85 -0.02 -9.36
CA ILE A 109 4.92 0.96 -8.28
C ILE A 109 6.29 0.80 -7.61
N LEU A 110 7.00 1.91 -7.42
CA LEU A 110 8.17 1.95 -6.57
C LEU A 110 7.78 2.36 -5.15
N VAL A 111 8.31 1.63 -4.17
CA VAL A 111 8.11 1.92 -2.74
C VAL A 111 9.45 2.00 -2.06
N GLY A 112 9.69 3.09 -1.33
CA GLY A 112 10.91 3.28 -0.54
C GLY A 112 10.63 3.10 0.94
N ASP A 113 11.55 2.48 1.68
CA ASP A 113 11.47 2.34 3.11
C ASP A 113 12.47 3.19 3.88
N PHE A 114 12.12 3.49 5.13
CA PHE A 114 12.98 4.28 6.02
C PHE A 114 13.92 3.40 6.86
N ASN A 115 13.49 2.21 7.28
CA ASN A 115 14.23 1.40 8.24
C ASN A 115 15.43 0.69 7.63
N THR A 116 15.29 0.19 6.40
CA THR A 116 16.34 -0.60 5.75
C THR A 116 17.00 0.15 4.59
N GLY A 117 16.37 1.22 4.09
CA GLY A 117 16.87 1.99 2.95
C GLY A 117 16.81 1.18 1.65
N ASN A 118 15.80 0.35 1.51
CA ASN A 118 15.53 -0.40 0.30
C ASN A 118 14.52 0.36 -0.57
N LEU A 119 14.70 0.23 -1.87
CA LEU A 119 13.73 0.60 -2.88
C LEU A 119 13.15 -0.70 -3.47
N TYR A 120 11.85 -0.83 -3.37
CA TYR A 120 11.10 -1.99 -3.84
C TYR A 120 10.40 -1.67 -5.16
N GLU A 121 10.24 -2.69 -6.02
CA GLU A 121 9.42 -2.65 -7.23
C GLU A 121 8.28 -3.66 -7.09
N PHE A 122 7.05 -3.21 -7.30
CA PHE A 122 5.85 -4.02 -7.32
C PHE A 122 5.20 -3.94 -8.70
N LYS A 123 5.23 -5.04 -9.45
CA LYS A 123 4.60 -5.13 -10.77
C LYS A 123 3.10 -5.29 -10.62
N LEU A 124 2.34 -4.44 -11.31
CA LEU A 124 0.89 -4.46 -11.30
C LEU A 124 0.33 -5.57 -12.18
N ASN A 125 -0.81 -6.13 -11.77
CA ASN A 125 -1.63 -6.98 -12.61
C ASN A 125 -2.27 -6.18 -13.77
N GLU A 126 -2.91 -6.86 -14.72
CA GLU A 126 -3.50 -6.22 -15.92
C GLU A 126 -4.59 -5.20 -15.56
N GLU A 127 -5.37 -5.46 -14.51
CA GLU A 127 -6.41 -4.58 -14.00
C GLU A 127 -5.88 -3.40 -13.18
N ARG A 128 -4.60 -3.42 -12.81
CA ARG A 128 -3.93 -2.42 -11.98
C ARG A 128 -4.59 -2.21 -10.60
N ILE A 129 -5.02 -3.32 -10.01
CA ILE A 129 -5.67 -3.35 -8.68
C ILE A 129 -4.97 -4.28 -7.68
N GLY A 130 -3.79 -4.77 -8.01
CA GLY A 130 -2.98 -5.66 -7.19
C GLY A 130 -1.67 -5.98 -7.89
N PHE A 131 -0.86 -6.81 -7.26
CA PHE A 131 0.47 -7.15 -7.73
C PHE A 131 0.55 -8.56 -8.31
N VAL A 132 1.60 -8.82 -9.09
CA VAL A 132 1.94 -10.14 -9.61
C VAL A 132 3.36 -10.48 -9.18
N PHE A 133 3.56 -11.71 -8.71
CA PHE A 133 4.84 -12.25 -8.29
C PHE A 133 5.15 -13.54 -9.05
N GLU A 134 6.43 -13.81 -9.27
CA GLU A 134 6.90 -15.05 -9.89
C GLU A 134 7.29 -16.07 -8.80
N ASP A 135 7.73 -15.59 -7.63
CA ASP A 135 8.10 -16.44 -6.50
C ASP A 135 6.86 -16.84 -5.69
N PRO A 136 6.56 -18.13 -5.54
CA PRO A 136 5.44 -18.61 -4.73
C PRO A 136 5.49 -18.19 -3.25
N LEU A 137 6.60 -17.67 -2.76
CA LEU A 137 6.70 -17.10 -1.41
C LEU A 137 5.76 -15.92 -1.20
N PHE A 138 5.36 -15.24 -2.27
CA PHE A 138 4.45 -14.10 -2.21
C PHE A 138 3.00 -14.42 -2.63
N ASP A 139 2.63 -15.70 -2.73
CA ASP A 139 1.24 -16.11 -3.04
C ASP A 139 0.25 -15.62 -1.99
N ASP A 140 0.70 -15.41 -0.75
CA ASP A 140 -0.11 -14.86 0.35
C ASP A 140 -0.04 -13.33 0.47
N LEU A 141 0.69 -12.67 -0.43
CA LEU A 141 0.90 -11.21 -0.46
C LEU A 141 1.59 -10.66 0.80
N ILE A 142 2.41 -11.47 1.47
CA ILE A 142 3.10 -11.10 2.70
C ILE A 142 4.59 -11.40 2.57
N ALA A 143 5.43 -10.42 2.91
CA ALA A 143 6.84 -10.68 3.23
C ALA A 143 6.96 -11.17 4.66
N ASN A 144 6.92 -12.47 4.88
CA ASN A 144 6.98 -13.08 6.20
C ASN A 144 8.37 -12.97 6.82
N GLN A 145 8.42 -13.01 8.16
CA GLN A 145 9.69 -12.93 8.89
C GLN A 145 10.67 -14.02 8.44
N GLY A 146 11.83 -13.59 7.96
CA GLY A 146 12.93 -14.49 7.56
C GLY A 146 12.84 -15.00 6.12
N GLU A 147 11.86 -14.65 5.38
CA GLU A 147 11.78 -14.92 3.95
C GLU A 147 12.65 -13.94 3.15
N PRO A 148 13.27 -14.41 2.05
CA PRO A 148 14.01 -13.52 1.17
C PRO A 148 13.03 -12.63 0.38
N VAL A 149 13.35 -11.34 0.29
CA VAL A 149 12.54 -10.34 -0.45
C VAL A 149 13.21 -9.93 -1.77
N ASN A 150 14.10 -10.77 -2.30
CA ASN A 150 14.94 -10.42 -3.46
C ASN A 150 14.13 -10.08 -4.71
N GLU A 151 12.98 -10.73 -4.91
CA GLU A 151 12.13 -10.48 -6.08
C GLU A 151 11.63 -9.05 -6.14
N ILE A 152 11.27 -8.49 -4.99
CA ILE A 152 10.71 -7.13 -4.91
C ILE A 152 11.78 -6.05 -4.68
N ILE A 153 13.04 -6.40 -4.45
CA ILE A 153 14.12 -5.43 -4.27
C ILE A 153 14.56 -4.87 -5.63
N PHE A 154 14.31 -3.60 -5.87
CA PHE A 154 14.82 -2.87 -7.02
C PHE A 154 16.22 -2.32 -6.79
N ALA A 155 16.45 -1.69 -5.64
CA ALA A 155 17.76 -1.14 -5.26
C ALA A 155 17.93 -1.10 -3.74
N THR A 156 19.19 -1.05 -3.28
CA THR A 156 19.55 -1.01 -1.87
C THR A 156 20.67 0.00 -1.61
N GLY A 157 20.93 0.27 -0.32
CA GLY A 157 22.06 1.11 0.08
C GLY A 157 21.70 2.57 0.33
N PHE A 158 20.45 2.90 0.36
CA PHE A 158 19.97 4.21 0.82
C PHE A 158 19.98 4.26 2.36
N SER A 159 20.12 5.46 2.93
CA SER A 159 20.10 5.62 4.40
C SER A 159 18.69 5.62 4.99
N GLY A 160 17.69 5.73 4.18
CA GLY A 160 16.27 5.83 4.50
C GLY A 160 15.59 6.69 3.44
N ILE A 161 14.59 6.12 2.78
CA ILE A 161 13.88 6.78 1.68
C ILE A 161 12.64 7.40 2.29
N THR A 162 12.39 8.69 2.06
CA THR A 162 11.21 9.39 2.57
C THR A 162 10.31 9.93 1.48
N ASP A 163 10.83 9.97 0.24
CA ASP A 163 10.07 10.44 -0.92
C ASP A 163 10.68 9.91 -2.21
N ILE A 164 9.85 9.76 -3.25
CA ILE A 164 10.25 9.38 -4.61
C ILE A 164 9.47 10.27 -5.57
N GLU A 165 10.19 11.00 -6.40
CA GLU A 165 9.60 11.87 -7.40
C GLU A 165 10.25 11.64 -8.77
N VAL A 166 9.44 11.64 -9.81
CA VAL A 166 9.92 11.63 -11.19
C VAL A 166 10.13 13.07 -11.63
N GLY A 167 11.36 13.41 -11.99
CA GLY A 167 11.69 14.76 -12.46
C GLY A 167 10.99 15.12 -13.79
N PRO A 168 10.95 16.40 -14.15
CA PRO A 168 10.31 16.86 -15.39
C PRO A 168 11.01 16.36 -16.67
N ASP A 169 12.21 15.82 -16.55
CA ASP A 169 12.99 15.18 -17.61
C ASP A 169 12.76 13.65 -17.65
N GLY A 170 11.90 13.12 -16.80
CA GLY A 170 11.57 11.72 -16.71
C GLY A 170 12.58 10.87 -15.90
N MET A 171 13.52 11.53 -15.20
CA MET A 171 14.47 10.85 -14.30
C MET A 171 14.04 10.94 -12.85
#